data_671cf44a4dc8a06ea161aeb215f036ad
#
_entry.id   671cf44a4dc8a06ea161aeb215f036ad
#
_cell.length_a   1.000
_cell.length_b   1.000
_cell.length_c   1.000
_cell.angle_alpha   90.00
_cell.angle_beta   90.00
_cell.angle_gamma   90.00
#
_symmetry.space_group_name_H-M   'P 1'
#
loop_
_entity.id
_entity.type
_entity.pdbx_description
1 polymer ?
#
loop_
_entity_poly.entity_id
_entity_poly.type
_entity_poly.pdbx_seq_one_letter_code
_entity_poly.pdbx_strand_id
1 'polypeptide(L)'
;MHFSLSVPIMSPFPWLALNLSTVYLVLGIFSPFWGVWLESVGLTSEEIGLLLGLGYGMRVAGNLAILKNVKRAELLIPVTRILIWSGLLCFIGFYLSHQFWPVLFFTLLANFIYPTLLPLTDSIAARMVMQVNLDYGKVRLWGSAAFIAGVSII
;
A
#
# COMPACT_ATOMS: atom_id res chain seq x y z
N MET A 1 18.88 6.94 23.20
CA MET A 1 17.87 7.87 22.70
C MET A 1 16.56 7.10 22.62
N HIS A 2 15.70 7.27 23.64
CA HIS A 2 14.38 6.66 23.68
C HIS A 2 13.46 7.39 22.70
N PHE A 3 13.29 6.84 21.52
CA PHE A 3 12.31 7.33 20.57
C PHE A 3 10.96 6.71 20.90
N SER A 4 10.14 7.43 21.62
CA SER A 4 8.74 7.06 21.84
C SER A 4 7.98 7.34 20.55
N LEU A 5 7.67 6.29 19.80
CA LEU A 5 6.59 6.36 18.81
C LEU A 5 5.32 6.70 19.62
N SER A 6 4.88 7.96 19.60
CA SER A 6 3.61 8.36 20.20
C SER A 6 2.48 7.68 19.42
N VAL A 7 2.18 6.45 19.80
CA VAL A 7 1.03 5.70 19.29
C VAL A 7 -0.18 6.19 20.09
N PRO A 8 -1.14 6.85 19.46
CA PRO A 8 -2.28 7.39 20.19
C PRO A 8 -3.28 6.28 20.55
N ILE A 9 -3.70 6.24 21.79
CA ILE A 9 -4.97 5.69 22.30
C ILE A 9 -5.12 4.15 22.31
N MET A 10 -4.42 3.37 21.45
CA MET A 10 -4.52 1.90 21.41
C MET A 10 -3.23 1.25 21.89
N SER A 11 -3.35 0.05 22.47
CA SER A 11 -2.18 -0.77 22.77
C SER A 11 -1.42 -1.12 21.47
N PRO A 12 -0.09 -1.27 21.51
CA PRO A 12 0.76 -1.42 20.31
C PRO A 12 0.35 -2.57 19.39
N PHE A 13 -0.07 -3.71 19.95
CA PHE A 13 -0.45 -4.89 19.19
C PHE A 13 -1.69 -4.66 18.29
N PRO A 14 -2.87 -4.25 18.81
CA PRO A 14 -4.04 -4.06 17.97
C PRO A 14 -3.86 -2.91 16.96
N TRP A 15 -3.11 -1.87 17.29
CA TRP A 15 -2.80 -0.81 16.34
C TRP A 15 -2.01 -1.35 15.14
N LEU A 16 -0.98 -2.14 15.40
CA LEU A 16 -0.13 -2.69 14.37
C LEU A 16 -0.87 -3.75 13.53
N ALA A 17 -1.64 -4.62 14.20
CA ALA A 17 -2.47 -5.62 13.54
C ALA A 17 -3.52 -4.95 12.61
N LEU A 18 -4.19 -3.89 13.08
CA LEU A 18 -5.16 -3.14 12.29
C LEU A 18 -4.50 -2.47 11.08
N ASN A 19 -3.34 -1.85 11.28
CA ASN A 19 -2.59 -1.18 10.21
C ASN A 19 -2.19 -2.17 9.12
N LEU A 20 -1.57 -3.29 9.48
CA LEU A 20 -1.22 -4.36 8.55
C LEU A 20 -2.45 -4.95 7.85
N SER A 21 -3.50 -5.26 8.62
CA SER A 21 -4.74 -5.82 8.06
C SER A 21 -5.35 -4.90 7.03
N THR A 22 -5.37 -3.59 7.27
CA THR A 22 -5.92 -2.61 6.32
C THR A 22 -5.13 -2.58 5.02
N VAL A 23 -3.80 -2.52 5.09
CA VAL A 23 -2.94 -2.49 3.90
C VAL A 23 -3.08 -3.79 3.10
N TYR A 24 -3.06 -4.94 3.76
CA TYR A 24 -3.17 -6.24 3.09
C TYR A 24 -4.58 -6.52 2.55
N LEU A 25 -5.64 -6.04 3.22
CA LEU A 25 -7.01 -6.12 2.73
C LEU A 25 -7.16 -5.35 1.41
N VAL A 26 -6.71 -4.10 1.38
CA VAL A 26 -6.75 -3.29 0.17
C VAL A 26 -5.98 -3.95 -0.98
N LEU A 27 -4.81 -4.53 -0.70
CA LEU A 27 -4.05 -5.28 -1.69
C LEU A 27 -4.77 -6.54 -2.18
N GLY A 28 -5.43 -7.27 -1.27
CA GLY A 28 -6.21 -8.46 -1.59
C GLY A 28 -7.39 -8.16 -2.51
N ILE A 29 -8.04 -7.03 -2.30
CA ILE A 29 -9.12 -6.55 -3.17
C ILE A 29 -8.56 -6.04 -4.50
N PHE A 30 -7.57 -5.16 -4.46
CA PHE A 30 -7.07 -4.47 -5.65
C PHE A 30 -6.34 -5.42 -6.63
N SER A 31 -5.50 -6.33 -6.13
CA SER A 31 -4.60 -7.11 -6.98
C SER A 31 -5.30 -7.98 -8.03
N PRO A 32 -6.33 -8.81 -7.71
CA PRO A 32 -7.00 -9.62 -8.71
C PRO A 32 -7.97 -8.83 -9.60
N PHE A 33 -8.54 -7.74 -9.09
CA PHE A 33 -9.58 -6.98 -9.79
C PHE A 33 -9.06 -5.93 -10.73
N TRP A 34 -7.86 -5.49 -10.54
CA TRP A 34 -7.30 -4.40 -11.33
C TRP A 34 -7.37 -4.68 -12.84
N GLY A 35 -6.95 -5.88 -13.26
CA GLY A 35 -7.04 -6.30 -14.66
C GLY A 35 -8.46 -6.38 -15.18
N VAL A 36 -9.37 -6.98 -14.40
CA VAL A 36 -10.80 -7.11 -14.74
C VAL A 36 -11.48 -5.75 -14.85
N TRP A 37 -11.15 -4.84 -13.93
CA TRP A 37 -11.68 -3.47 -13.98
C TRP A 37 -11.20 -2.73 -15.24
N LEU A 38 -9.92 -2.83 -15.60
CA LEU A 38 -9.39 -2.20 -16.82
C LEU A 38 -10.11 -2.72 -18.07
N GLU A 39 -10.40 -4.02 -18.12
CA GLU A 39 -11.17 -4.61 -19.20
C GLU A 39 -12.62 -4.09 -19.23
N SER A 40 -13.26 -3.95 -18.06
CA SER A 40 -14.62 -3.42 -17.94
C SER A 40 -14.76 -1.95 -18.38
N VAL A 41 -13.69 -1.19 -18.28
CA VAL A 41 -13.62 0.20 -18.77
C VAL A 41 -13.46 0.27 -20.31
N GLY A 42 -13.28 -0.88 -20.97
CA GLY A 42 -13.19 -0.99 -22.41
C GLY A 42 -11.79 -0.85 -23.00
N LEU A 43 -10.76 -1.04 -22.17
CA LEU A 43 -9.37 -1.04 -22.64
C LEU A 43 -9.03 -2.35 -23.35
N THR A 44 -8.26 -2.26 -24.41
CA THR A 44 -7.77 -3.41 -25.16
C THR A 44 -6.71 -4.18 -24.37
N SER A 45 -6.53 -5.47 -24.69
CA SER A 45 -5.50 -6.30 -24.04
C SER A 45 -4.08 -5.72 -24.20
N GLU A 46 -3.81 -5.05 -25.29
CA GLU A 46 -2.52 -4.37 -25.53
C GLU A 46 -2.34 -3.18 -24.59
N GLU A 47 -3.38 -2.34 -24.42
CA GLU A 47 -3.37 -1.22 -23.51
C GLU A 47 -3.23 -1.68 -22.05
N ILE A 48 -3.94 -2.73 -21.66
CA ILE A 48 -3.82 -3.35 -20.34
C ILE A 48 -2.39 -3.85 -20.11
N GLY A 49 -1.81 -4.56 -21.09
CA GLY A 49 -0.43 -5.03 -21.01
C GLY A 49 0.57 -3.90 -20.83
N LEU A 50 0.38 -2.79 -21.57
CA LEU A 50 1.22 -1.59 -21.44
C LEU A 50 1.08 -0.94 -20.05
N LEU A 51 -0.16 -0.78 -19.56
CA LEU A 51 -0.46 -0.23 -18.23
C LEU A 51 0.20 -1.04 -17.12
N LEU A 52 0.06 -2.36 -17.17
CA LEU A 52 0.66 -3.25 -16.17
C LEU A 52 2.18 -3.23 -16.25
N GLY A 53 2.75 -3.30 -17.44
CA GLY A 53 4.21 -3.28 -17.63
C GLY A 53 4.86 -1.99 -17.14
N LEU A 54 4.33 -0.83 -17.55
CA LEU A 54 4.79 0.48 -17.08
C LEU A 54 4.53 0.65 -15.57
N GLY A 55 3.40 0.15 -15.08
CA GLY A 55 3.07 0.16 -13.66
C GLY A 55 4.12 -0.58 -12.82
N TYR A 56 4.57 -1.77 -13.25
CA TYR A 56 5.62 -2.50 -12.55
C TYR A 56 6.96 -1.73 -12.57
N GLY A 57 7.30 -1.06 -13.67
CA GLY A 57 8.46 -0.17 -13.72
C GLY A 57 8.38 0.97 -12.71
N MET A 58 7.22 1.63 -12.63
CA MET A 58 6.96 2.70 -11.65
C MET A 58 6.98 2.20 -10.20
N ARG A 59 6.56 0.97 -9.95
CA ARG A 59 6.67 0.31 -8.63
C ARG A 59 8.12 0.25 -8.14
N VAL A 60 9.03 -0.16 -9.02
CA VAL A 60 10.47 -0.21 -8.69
C VAL A 60 11.01 1.19 -8.47
N ALA A 61 10.69 2.12 -9.35
CA ALA A 61 11.13 3.51 -9.24
C ALA A 61 10.62 4.16 -7.94
N GLY A 62 9.35 3.97 -7.59
CA GLY A 62 8.74 4.49 -6.36
C GLY A 62 9.41 3.94 -5.09
N ASN A 63 9.63 2.63 -5.04
CA ASN A 63 10.33 2.01 -3.92
C ASN A 63 11.73 2.58 -3.74
N LEU A 64 12.50 2.69 -4.82
CA LEU A 64 13.86 3.24 -4.76
C LEU A 64 13.86 4.73 -4.37
N ALA A 65 12.97 5.53 -4.96
CA ALA A 65 12.91 6.96 -4.70
C ALA A 65 12.45 7.27 -3.27
N ILE A 66 11.39 6.63 -2.80
CA ILE A 66 10.79 6.93 -1.50
C ILE A 66 11.61 6.33 -0.36
N LEU A 67 11.95 5.03 -0.43
CA LEU A 67 12.66 4.35 0.66
C LEU A 67 14.07 4.89 0.87
N LYS A 68 14.77 5.31 -0.19
CA LYS A 68 16.08 5.94 -0.10
C LYS A 68 16.05 7.19 0.78
N ASN A 69 14.95 7.93 0.76
CA ASN A 69 14.78 9.19 1.50
C ASN A 69 14.22 8.98 2.92
N VAL A 70 13.58 7.84 3.21
CA VAL A 70 12.99 7.53 4.52
C VAL A 70 13.95 6.72 5.39
N LYS A 71 15.13 7.28 5.66
CA LYS A 71 16.14 6.63 6.51
C LYS A 71 15.90 6.84 8.01
N ARG A 72 15.22 7.92 8.40
CA ARG A 72 14.97 8.28 9.80
C ARG A 72 13.66 7.68 10.29
N ALA A 73 13.68 7.11 11.50
CA ALA A 73 12.48 6.54 12.14
C ALA A 73 11.32 7.53 12.25
N GLU A 74 11.65 8.80 12.49
CA GLU A 74 10.72 9.92 12.64
C GLU A 74 9.87 10.17 11.38
N LEU A 75 10.41 9.85 10.22
CA LEU A 75 9.75 10.07 8.94
C LEU A 75 8.81 8.92 8.52
N LEU A 76 8.90 7.75 9.15
CA LEU A 76 8.10 6.58 8.76
C LEU A 76 6.59 6.87 8.83
N ILE A 77 6.10 7.36 9.96
CA ILE A 77 4.66 7.61 10.17
C ILE A 77 4.15 8.75 9.29
N PRO A 78 4.79 9.95 9.27
CA PRO A 78 4.30 11.05 8.43
C PRO A 78 4.34 10.70 6.92
N VAL A 79 5.39 10.05 6.45
CA VAL A 79 5.47 9.61 5.05
C VAL A 79 4.37 8.60 4.72
N THR A 80 4.16 7.60 5.58
CA THR A 80 3.08 6.62 5.39
C THR A 80 1.71 7.30 5.30
N ARG A 81 1.44 8.30 6.15
CA ARG A 81 0.18 9.07 6.10
C ARG A 81 0.03 9.84 4.77
N ILE A 82 1.08 10.51 4.32
CA ILE A 82 1.06 11.23 3.03
C ILE A 82 0.79 10.26 1.89
N LEU A 83 1.43 9.11 1.87
CA LEU A 83 1.24 8.10 0.84
C LEU A 83 -0.18 7.50 0.84
N ILE A 84 -0.79 7.29 2.02
CA ILE A 84 -2.17 6.82 2.13
C ILE A 84 -3.14 7.86 1.55
N TRP A 85 -3.00 9.14 1.91
CA TRP A 85 -3.87 10.19 1.39
C TRP A 85 -3.68 10.42 -0.11
N SER A 86 -2.45 10.41 -0.61
CA SER A 86 -2.19 10.49 -2.05
C SER A 86 -2.73 9.30 -2.82
N GLY A 87 -2.66 8.10 -2.23
CA GLY A 87 -3.28 6.91 -2.79
C GLY A 87 -4.81 7.03 -2.89
N LEU A 88 -5.47 7.56 -1.86
CA LEU A 88 -6.91 7.81 -1.87
C LEU A 88 -7.29 8.78 -3.00
N LEU A 89 -6.53 9.85 -3.20
CA LEU A 89 -6.74 10.77 -4.31
C LEU A 89 -6.61 10.08 -5.68
N CYS A 90 -5.67 9.14 -5.84
CA CYS A 90 -5.56 8.34 -7.05
C CYS A 90 -6.83 7.52 -7.33
N PHE A 91 -7.44 6.92 -6.30
CA PHE A 91 -8.70 6.17 -6.47
C PHE A 91 -9.85 7.05 -6.91
N ILE A 92 -9.95 8.28 -6.39
CA ILE A 92 -10.93 9.25 -6.86
C ILE A 92 -10.69 9.57 -8.35
N GLY A 93 -9.42 9.69 -8.75
CA GLY A 93 -9.04 9.90 -10.14
C GLY A 93 -9.49 8.76 -11.07
N PHE A 94 -9.37 7.51 -10.64
CA PHE A 94 -9.88 6.36 -11.40
C PHE A 94 -11.39 6.37 -11.55
N TYR A 95 -12.12 6.72 -10.50
CA TYR A 95 -13.57 6.82 -10.54
C TYR A 95 -14.08 7.86 -11.56
N LEU A 96 -13.34 8.95 -11.71
CA LEU A 96 -13.69 10.04 -12.62
C LEU A 96 -13.21 9.83 -14.08
N SER A 97 -12.38 8.81 -14.31
CA SER A 97 -11.67 8.66 -15.59
C SER A 97 -11.90 7.29 -16.23
N HIS A 98 -12.45 7.32 -17.46
CA HIS A 98 -12.72 6.10 -18.26
C HIS A 98 -11.93 6.09 -19.57
N GLN A 99 -11.05 7.06 -19.79
CA GLN A 99 -10.21 7.15 -20.98
C GLN A 99 -8.80 6.63 -20.70
N PHE A 100 -8.14 6.11 -21.73
CA PHE A 100 -6.79 5.51 -21.62
C PHE A 100 -5.77 6.43 -20.93
N TRP A 101 -5.64 7.67 -21.38
CA TRP A 101 -4.59 8.58 -20.88
C TRP A 101 -4.71 8.94 -19.38
N PRO A 102 -5.87 9.34 -18.87
CA PRO A 102 -6.06 9.54 -17.44
C PRO A 102 -5.86 8.24 -16.63
N VAL A 103 -6.37 7.10 -17.11
CA VAL A 103 -6.18 5.81 -16.46
C VAL A 103 -4.70 5.44 -16.39
N LEU A 104 -3.95 5.66 -17.48
CA LEU A 104 -2.49 5.48 -17.51
C LEU A 104 -1.81 6.34 -16.45
N PHE A 105 -2.12 7.64 -16.42
CA PHE A 105 -1.51 8.57 -15.45
C PHE A 105 -1.75 8.13 -14.00
N PHE A 106 -3.00 7.85 -13.63
CA PHE A 106 -3.34 7.41 -12.28
C PHE A 106 -2.77 6.02 -11.94
N THR A 107 -2.68 5.11 -12.92
CA THR A 107 -2.03 3.80 -12.75
C THR A 107 -0.55 3.95 -12.44
N LEU A 108 0.16 4.79 -13.18
CA LEU A 108 1.58 5.03 -12.93
C LEU A 108 1.80 5.69 -11.56
N LEU A 109 0.97 6.66 -11.21
CA LEU A 109 1.04 7.35 -9.92
C LEU A 109 0.71 6.39 -8.76
N ALA A 110 -0.34 5.59 -8.87
CA ALA A 110 -0.71 4.61 -7.86
C ALA A 110 0.39 3.54 -7.68
N ASN A 111 0.96 3.03 -8.77
CA ASN A 111 2.07 2.07 -8.70
C ASN A 111 3.37 2.69 -8.18
N PHE A 112 3.57 3.98 -8.31
CA PHE A 112 4.69 4.67 -7.67
C PHE A 112 4.51 4.78 -6.15
N ILE A 113 3.29 5.02 -5.67
CA ILE A 113 2.98 5.31 -4.26
C ILE A 113 2.69 4.04 -3.46
N TYR A 114 1.73 3.23 -3.91
CA TYR A 114 1.13 2.14 -3.14
C TYR A 114 2.11 1.04 -2.71
N PRO A 115 2.98 0.53 -3.60
CA PRO A 115 3.87 -0.58 -3.24
C PRO A 115 4.86 -0.23 -2.15
N THR A 116 5.18 1.05 -1.99
CA THR A 116 6.10 1.54 -0.95
C THR A 116 5.48 1.48 0.45
N LEU A 117 4.15 1.44 0.56
CA LEU A 117 3.47 1.29 1.84
C LEU A 117 3.81 -0.02 2.54
N LEU A 118 3.99 -1.12 1.80
CA LEU A 118 4.34 -2.42 2.38
C LEU A 118 5.65 -2.39 3.16
N PRO A 119 6.80 -2.06 2.54
CA PRO A 119 8.07 -2.04 3.26
C PRO A 119 8.12 -0.96 4.35
N LEU A 120 7.39 0.15 4.20
CA LEU A 120 7.27 1.15 5.28
C LEU A 120 6.51 0.60 6.48
N THR A 121 5.37 -0.06 6.25
CA THR A 121 4.58 -0.70 7.31
C THR A 121 5.36 -1.82 8.00
N ASP A 122 6.07 -2.65 7.23
CA ASP A 122 6.95 -3.69 7.79
C ASP A 122 8.11 -3.08 8.61
N SER A 123 8.65 -1.95 8.19
CA SER A 123 9.69 -1.23 8.94
C SER A 123 9.17 -0.64 10.26
N ILE A 124 7.94 -0.13 10.26
CA ILE A 124 7.26 0.34 11.48
C ILE A 124 7.03 -0.86 12.42
N ALA A 125 6.51 -1.96 11.87
CA ALA A 125 6.25 -3.18 12.61
C ALA A 125 7.50 -3.74 13.27
N ALA A 126 8.59 -3.88 12.53
CA ALA A 126 9.86 -4.38 13.04
C ALA A 126 10.41 -3.53 14.19
N ARG A 127 10.30 -2.20 14.09
CA ARG A 127 10.74 -1.30 15.17
C ARG A 127 9.88 -1.39 16.41
N MET A 128 8.54 -1.46 16.27
CA MET A 128 7.63 -1.62 17.40
C MET A 128 7.83 -2.95 18.11
N VAL A 129 8.03 -4.04 17.35
CA VAL A 129 8.36 -5.36 17.91
C VAL A 129 9.61 -5.31 18.80
N MET A 130 10.66 -4.64 18.33
CA MET A 130 11.91 -4.51 19.12
C MET A 130 11.73 -3.65 20.37
N GLN A 131 10.81 -2.66 20.37
CA GLN A 131 10.61 -1.77 21.51
C GLN A 131 9.69 -2.34 22.59
N VAL A 132 8.68 -3.13 22.21
CA VAL A 132 7.60 -3.58 23.10
C VAL A 132 7.59 -5.12 23.26
N ASN A 133 8.60 -5.81 22.71
CA ASN A 133 8.73 -7.27 22.75
C ASN A 133 7.47 -8.01 22.24
N LEU A 134 6.90 -7.54 21.13
CA LEU A 134 5.74 -8.13 20.48
C LEU A 134 6.15 -9.31 19.58
N ASP A 135 5.26 -10.28 19.48
CA ASP A 135 5.41 -11.38 18.53
C ASP A 135 5.00 -10.90 17.12
N TYR A 136 5.99 -10.61 16.27
CA TYR A 136 5.79 -10.18 14.90
C TYR A 136 4.98 -11.20 14.07
N GLY A 137 5.17 -12.50 14.34
CA GLY A 137 4.45 -13.55 13.64
C GLY A 137 2.94 -13.44 13.83
N LYS A 138 2.50 -13.19 15.07
CA LYS A 138 1.07 -13.00 15.37
C LYS A 138 0.49 -11.77 14.71
N VAL A 139 1.23 -10.68 14.67
CA VAL A 139 0.78 -9.46 13.99
C VAL A 139 0.65 -9.70 12.49
N ARG A 140 1.62 -10.38 11.87
CA ARG A 140 1.62 -10.68 10.44
C ARG A 140 0.51 -11.66 10.03
N LEU A 141 0.09 -12.56 10.90
CA LEU A 141 -1.06 -13.45 10.67
C LEU A 141 -2.34 -12.65 10.36
N TRP A 142 -2.59 -11.57 11.07
CA TRP A 142 -3.74 -10.69 10.81
C TRP A 142 -3.69 -10.06 9.42
N GLY A 143 -2.51 -9.65 8.96
CA GLY A 143 -2.32 -9.16 7.59
C GLY A 143 -2.63 -10.24 6.55
N SER A 144 -2.10 -11.45 6.74
CA SER A 144 -2.36 -12.57 5.83
C SER A 144 -3.84 -12.97 5.80
N ALA A 145 -4.50 -13.03 6.95
CA ALA A 145 -5.93 -13.31 7.03
C ALA A 145 -6.76 -12.23 6.32
N ALA A 146 -6.40 -10.95 6.50
CA ALA A 146 -7.05 -9.83 5.82
C ALA A 146 -6.86 -9.88 4.29
N PHE A 147 -5.67 -10.26 3.81
CA PHE A 147 -5.42 -10.45 2.39
C PHE A 147 -6.32 -11.55 1.81
N ILE A 148 -6.38 -12.72 2.46
CA ILE A 148 -7.23 -13.84 2.04
C ILE A 148 -8.70 -13.40 2.04
N ALA A 149 -9.15 -12.72 3.09
CA ALA A 149 -10.50 -12.18 3.15
C ALA A 149 -10.77 -11.22 1.97
N GLY A 150 -9.83 -10.31 1.67
CA GLY A 150 -9.93 -9.38 0.54
C GLY A 150 -10.10 -10.09 -0.80
N VAL A 151 -9.30 -11.13 -1.05
CA VAL A 151 -9.41 -11.94 -2.29
C VAL A 151 -10.72 -12.74 -2.34
N SER A 152 -11.28 -13.14 -1.19
CA SER A 152 -12.46 -14.02 -1.12
C SER A 152 -13.79 -13.25 -1.16
N ILE A 153 -13.81 -11.94 -0.96
CA ILE A 153 -15.03 -11.11 -0.98
C ILE A 153 -15.62 -10.99 -2.39
N ILE A 154 -14.87 -11.38 -3.37
CA ILE A 154 -15.15 -11.20 -4.78
C ILE A 154 -15.17 -12.52 -5.50
#